data_ec0c9dec340bb32ab64d165485203f81
#
_entry.id   ec0c9dec340bb32ab64d165485203f81
#
_cell.length_a   1.000
_cell.length_b   1.000
_cell.length_c   1.000
_cell.angle_alpha   90.00
_cell.angle_beta   90.00
_cell.angle_gamma   90.00
#
_symmetry.space_group_name_H-M   'P 1'
#
loop_
_entity.id
_entity.type
_entity.pdbx_description
1 polymer ?
#
loop_
_entity_poly.entity_id
_entity_poly.type
_entity_poly.pdbx_seq_one_letter_code
_entity_poly.pdbx_strand_id
1 'polypeptide(L)'
;MIFYVLRRSAQAAITLVVAVTFIFLAVRLLPGNPVLSRFGQHVDPQQVERLRIEQGWDRPLLVQLGEFFWQVATTGSLGESLARSNENVGAELRQRVPATLELSLAALLIAVPLGLAAGVAAAVWKGGWIDYTCTTASLLGVSIPVFFLGICLRAAFPGLPPGFRLPLWAVDFQPVTGLYVLDTLWQGRFDLFLEALRHLCLPALALSSIPTALIARVTRASMLEVLQADYVRTARAKGSSFARQIWRHAFPNAAVPVANIIGLQTGLLLSGAVLTETVFDWPGLGKYIVDALLVNDYVVVQAGGIVVATMFIGLNLLLDLIYLWLDPRLRHVS
;
A
#
# COMPACT_ATOMS: atom_id res chain seq x y z
N MET A 1 16.59 -11.89 21.49
CA MET A 1 16.38 -10.84 20.49
C MET A 1 16.94 -11.24 19.11
N ILE A 2 18.22 -11.56 18.97
CA ILE A 2 18.81 -11.97 17.68
C ILE A 2 18.11 -13.21 17.11
N PHE A 3 17.84 -14.23 17.92
CA PHE A 3 17.15 -15.45 17.49
C PHE A 3 15.72 -15.17 16.96
N TYR A 4 14.98 -14.27 17.61
CA TYR A 4 13.66 -13.85 17.14
C TYR A 4 13.74 -13.16 15.77
N VAL A 5 14.68 -12.21 15.61
CA VAL A 5 14.89 -11.50 14.33
C VAL A 5 15.27 -12.49 13.23
N LEU A 6 16.21 -13.42 13.50
CA LEU A 6 16.61 -14.44 12.53
C LEU A 6 15.43 -15.35 12.13
N ARG A 7 14.66 -15.82 13.12
CA ARG A 7 13.48 -16.66 12.87
C ARG A 7 12.45 -15.93 12.02
N ARG A 8 12.14 -14.66 12.35
CA ARG A 8 11.17 -13.83 11.59
C ARG A 8 11.67 -13.54 10.18
N SER A 9 12.96 -13.23 10.02
CA SER A 9 13.56 -13.02 8.70
C SER A 9 13.53 -14.30 7.85
N ALA A 10 13.81 -15.46 8.46
CA ALA A 10 13.70 -16.74 7.78
C ALA A 10 12.25 -17.04 7.36
N GLN A 11 11.28 -16.80 8.23
CA GLN A 11 9.85 -16.93 7.90
C GLN A 11 9.45 -16.01 6.75
N ALA A 12 9.87 -14.74 6.78
CA ALA A 12 9.63 -13.78 5.71
C ALA A 12 10.25 -14.24 4.38
N ALA A 13 11.48 -14.75 4.40
CA ALA A 13 12.14 -15.29 3.21
C ALA A 13 11.40 -16.51 2.63
N ILE A 14 10.98 -17.46 3.47
CA ILE A 14 10.19 -18.61 3.04
C ILE A 14 8.86 -18.16 2.45
N THR A 15 8.15 -17.23 3.12
CA THR A 15 6.88 -16.68 2.63
C THR A 15 7.08 -16.00 1.27
N LEU A 16 8.18 -15.27 1.09
CA LEU A 16 8.49 -14.62 -0.18
C LEU A 16 8.71 -15.66 -1.30
N VAL A 17 9.49 -16.71 -1.04
CA VAL A 17 9.72 -17.78 -2.02
C VAL A 17 8.40 -18.45 -2.42
N VAL A 18 7.55 -18.76 -1.44
CA VAL A 18 6.22 -19.35 -1.70
C VAL A 18 5.34 -18.39 -2.50
N ALA A 19 5.31 -17.10 -2.14
CA ALA A 19 4.52 -16.09 -2.86
C ALA A 19 5.01 -15.91 -4.30
N VAL A 20 6.33 -15.84 -4.52
CA VAL A 20 6.93 -15.73 -5.85
C VAL A 20 6.60 -16.97 -6.69
N THR A 21 6.72 -18.17 -6.11
CA THR A 21 6.36 -19.42 -6.79
C THR A 21 4.87 -19.43 -7.17
N PHE A 22 4.00 -19.02 -6.24
CA PHE A 22 2.56 -18.94 -6.52
C PHE A 22 2.22 -17.95 -7.63
N ILE A 23 2.80 -16.73 -7.58
CA ILE A 23 2.60 -15.70 -8.61
C ILE A 23 3.09 -16.21 -9.96
N PHE A 24 4.28 -16.82 -10.01
CA PHE A 24 4.85 -17.40 -11.23
C PHE A 24 3.89 -18.44 -11.84
N LEU A 25 3.40 -19.38 -11.04
CA LEU A 25 2.47 -20.41 -11.51
C LEU A 25 1.13 -19.81 -11.92
N ALA A 26 0.57 -18.88 -11.13
CA ALA A 26 -0.70 -18.23 -11.41
C ALA A 26 -0.67 -17.52 -12.76
N VAL A 27 0.40 -16.77 -13.05
CA VAL A 27 0.57 -16.05 -14.32
C VAL A 27 0.68 -17.02 -15.50
N ARG A 28 1.34 -18.17 -15.33
CA ARG A 28 1.44 -19.21 -16.39
C ARG A 28 0.12 -19.94 -16.67
N LEU A 29 -0.82 -19.92 -15.73
CA LEU A 29 -2.16 -20.51 -15.85
C LEU A 29 -3.20 -19.54 -16.41
N LEU A 30 -2.84 -18.24 -16.57
CA LEU A 30 -3.76 -17.26 -17.15
C LEU A 30 -4.09 -17.65 -18.61
N PRO A 31 -5.37 -17.57 -18.99
CA PRO A 31 -5.79 -17.81 -20.35
C PRO A 31 -5.29 -16.68 -21.25
N GLY A 32 -4.63 -17.02 -22.37
CA GLY A 32 -4.13 -16.07 -23.35
C GLY A 32 -2.76 -16.45 -23.86
N ASN A 33 -2.35 -15.79 -24.93
CA ASN A 33 -1.01 -15.96 -25.48
C ASN A 33 -0.21 -14.67 -25.27
N PRO A 34 0.80 -14.68 -24.38
CA PRO A 34 1.58 -13.48 -24.08
C PRO A 34 2.36 -12.93 -25.29
N VAL A 35 2.58 -13.75 -26.32
CA VAL A 35 3.23 -13.32 -27.55
C VAL A 35 2.32 -12.42 -28.40
N LEU A 36 0.99 -12.61 -28.30
CA LEU A 36 0.03 -11.76 -29.01
C LEU A 36 0.03 -10.31 -28.52
N SER A 37 0.46 -10.06 -27.27
CA SER A 37 0.58 -8.70 -26.75
C SER A 37 1.58 -7.85 -27.53
N ARG A 38 2.62 -8.47 -28.10
CA ARG A 38 3.68 -7.79 -28.85
C ARG A 38 3.30 -7.53 -30.32
N PHE A 39 2.53 -8.43 -30.92
CA PHE A 39 2.30 -8.41 -32.38
C PHE A 39 0.85 -8.15 -32.80
N GLY A 40 -0.08 -8.04 -31.85
CA GLY A 40 -1.50 -7.89 -32.13
C GLY A 40 -2.14 -9.19 -32.70
N GLN A 41 -3.31 -9.06 -33.33
CA GLN A 41 -4.11 -10.22 -33.79
C GLN A 41 -3.61 -10.85 -35.12
N HIS A 42 -2.71 -10.18 -35.82
CA HIS A 42 -2.21 -10.64 -37.15
C HIS A 42 -0.76 -11.07 -37.02
N VAL A 43 -0.51 -12.19 -36.37
CA VAL A 43 0.86 -12.72 -36.20
C VAL A 43 1.01 -14.01 -36.96
N ASP A 44 2.15 -14.13 -37.68
CA ASP A 44 2.57 -15.39 -38.26
C ASP A 44 2.78 -16.45 -37.17
N PRO A 45 2.06 -17.60 -37.23
CA PRO A 45 2.23 -18.67 -36.24
C PRO A 45 3.68 -19.12 -36.04
N GLN A 46 4.50 -19.00 -37.07
CA GLN A 46 5.94 -19.33 -37.00
C GLN A 46 6.72 -18.33 -36.14
N GLN A 47 6.35 -17.06 -36.14
CA GLN A 47 6.98 -16.05 -35.29
C GLN A 47 6.60 -16.25 -33.82
N VAL A 48 5.34 -16.63 -33.57
CA VAL A 48 4.87 -16.95 -32.19
C VAL A 48 5.67 -18.13 -31.61
N GLU A 49 5.86 -19.20 -32.41
CA GLU A 49 6.57 -20.38 -31.94
C GLU A 49 8.07 -20.11 -31.72
N ARG A 50 8.71 -19.32 -32.58
CA ARG A 50 10.11 -18.90 -32.39
C ARG A 50 10.28 -18.14 -31.08
N LEU A 51 9.44 -17.16 -30.79
CA LEU A 51 9.50 -16.40 -29.53
C LEU A 51 9.20 -17.25 -28.30
N ARG A 52 8.29 -18.23 -28.44
CA ARG A 52 8.01 -19.17 -27.37
C ARG A 52 9.24 -20.00 -27.00
N ILE A 53 10.00 -20.44 -27.99
CA ILE A 53 11.25 -21.19 -27.83
C ILE A 53 12.35 -20.26 -27.28
N GLU A 54 12.51 -19.06 -27.84
CA GLU A 54 13.51 -18.07 -27.40
C GLU A 54 13.31 -17.66 -25.93
N GLN A 55 12.06 -17.52 -25.50
CA GLN A 55 11.71 -17.20 -24.11
C GLN A 55 11.69 -18.43 -23.18
N GLY A 56 11.95 -19.64 -23.72
CA GLY A 56 11.97 -20.88 -22.95
C GLY A 56 10.60 -21.31 -22.42
N TRP A 57 9.50 -20.83 -22.99
CA TRP A 57 8.14 -21.17 -22.53
C TRP A 57 7.65 -22.54 -22.99
N ASP A 58 8.42 -23.19 -23.85
CA ASP A 58 8.24 -24.58 -24.27
C ASP A 58 8.77 -25.59 -23.22
N ARG A 59 9.60 -25.12 -22.28
CA ARG A 59 10.22 -25.96 -21.26
C ARG A 59 9.25 -26.35 -20.11
N PRO A 60 9.52 -27.43 -19.38
CA PRO A 60 8.74 -27.79 -18.19
C PRO A 60 8.68 -26.65 -17.18
N LEU A 61 7.51 -26.43 -16.54
CA LEU A 61 7.29 -25.31 -15.61
C LEU A 61 8.32 -25.22 -14.48
N LEU A 62 8.79 -26.38 -13.96
CA LEU A 62 9.81 -26.41 -12.90
C LEU A 62 11.17 -25.89 -13.38
N VAL A 63 11.50 -26.15 -14.66
CA VAL A 63 12.74 -25.61 -15.26
C VAL A 63 12.64 -24.11 -15.41
N GLN A 64 11.52 -23.61 -15.96
CA GLN A 64 11.25 -22.18 -16.07
C GLN A 64 11.30 -21.48 -14.72
N LEU A 65 10.72 -22.07 -13.67
CA LEU A 65 10.76 -21.55 -12.30
C LEU A 65 12.19 -21.47 -11.78
N GLY A 66 12.98 -22.53 -11.97
CA GLY A 66 14.38 -22.56 -11.58
C GLY A 66 15.23 -21.50 -12.29
N GLU A 67 15.05 -21.36 -13.61
CA GLU A 67 15.71 -20.34 -14.42
C GLU A 67 15.31 -18.92 -13.98
N PHE A 68 14.05 -18.70 -13.65
CA PHE A 68 13.58 -17.42 -13.13
C PHE A 68 14.25 -17.08 -11.80
N PHE A 69 14.27 -18.00 -10.82
CA PHE A 69 14.97 -17.77 -9.56
C PHE A 69 16.47 -17.52 -9.75
N TRP A 70 17.10 -18.27 -10.64
CA TRP A 70 18.51 -18.07 -10.98
C TRP A 70 18.77 -16.70 -11.59
N GLN A 71 17.94 -16.27 -12.54
CA GLN A 71 18.04 -14.96 -13.17
C GLN A 71 17.86 -13.82 -12.15
N VAL A 72 16.83 -13.90 -11.30
CA VAL A 72 16.62 -12.90 -10.26
C VAL A 72 17.78 -12.86 -9.28
N ALA A 73 18.32 -14.01 -8.86
CA ALA A 73 19.42 -14.08 -7.90
C ALA A 73 20.76 -13.58 -8.46
N THR A 74 21.03 -13.80 -9.75
CA THR A 74 22.34 -13.49 -10.36
C THR A 74 22.37 -12.10 -11.00
N THR A 75 21.30 -11.68 -11.66
CA THR A 75 21.26 -10.43 -12.42
C THR A 75 20.33 -9.36 -11.80
N GLY A 76 19.47 -9.75 -10.87
CA GLY A 76 18.42 -8.87 -10.33
C GLY A 76 17.37 -8.49 -11.38
N SER A 77 17.39 -9.09 -12.57
CA SER A 77 16.47 -8.76 -13.65
C SER A 77 15.12 -9.44 -13.43
N LEU A 78 14.06 -8.67 -13.56
CA LEU A 78 12.66 -9.14 -13.53
C LEU A 78 12.10 -9.42 -14.92
N GLY A 79 12.94 -9.27 -15.97
CA GLY A 79 12.58 -9.47 -17.36
C GLY A 79 12.32 -8.16 -18.12
N GLU A 80 11.92 -8.32 -19.38
CA GLU A 80 11.58 -7.23 -20.29
C GLU A 80 10.11 -7.32 -20.67
N SER A 81 9.47 -6.16 -20.86
CA SER A 81 8.08 -6.08 -21.30
C SER A 81 7.89 -6.74 -22.66
N LEU A 82 6.84 -7.55 -22.77
CA LEU A 82 6.48 -8.18 -24.05
C LEU A 82 5.68 -7.23 -24.93
N ALA A 83 4.83 -6.39 -24.34
CA ALA A 83 3.99 -5.45 -25.06
C ALA A 83 4.76 -4.21 -25.53
N ARG A 84 5.75 -3.79 -24.74
CA ARG A 84 6.57 -2.60 -25.02
C ARG A 84 7.98 -3.05 -25.35
N SER A 85 8.33 -3.01 -26.62
CA SER A 85 9.62 -3.51 -27.12
C SER A 85 10.80 -2.93 -26.34
N ASN A 86 11.59 -3.81 -25.71
CA ASN A 86 12.83 -3.51 -24.98
C ASN A 86 12.68 -2.62 -23.72
N GLU A 87 11.49 -2.48 -23.15
CA GLU A 87 11.32 -1.77 -21.89
C GLU A 87 11.72 -2.67 -20.71
N ASN A 88 12.74 -2.24 -19.96
CA ASN A 88 13.19 -2.97 -18.78
C ASN A 88 12.17 -2.80 -17.64
N VAL A 89 11.49 -3.90 -17.29
CA VAL A 89 10.44 -3.90 -16.27
C VAL A 89 10.96 -3.43 -14.91
N GLY A 90 12.20 -3.77 -14.55
CA GLY A 90 12.82 -3.32 -13.30
C GLY A 90 13.03 -1.81 -13.24
N ALA A 91 13.36 -1.16 -14.37
CA ALA A 91 13.52 0.29 -14.45
C ALA A 91 12.17 1.00 -14.28
N GLU A 92 11.11 0.51 -14.94
CA GLU A 92 9.75 1.03 -14.80
C GLU A 92 9.24 0.89 -13.35
N LEU A 93 9.42 -0.28 -12.75
CA LEU A 93 9.01 -0.52 -11.38
C LEU A 93 9.69 0.43 -10.37
N ARG A 94 10.97 0.80 -10.59
CA ARG A 94 11.67 1.79 -9.77
C ARG A 94 11.00 3.16 -9.79
N GLN A 95 10.32 3.52 -10.87
CA GLN A 95 9.58 4.79 -10.97
C GLN A 95 8.15 4.67 -10.40
N ARG A 96 7.52 3.50 -10.55
CA ARG A 96 6.14 3.25 -10.12
C ARG A 96 6.00 3.01 -8.62
N VAL A 97 6.95 2.28 -8.02
CA VAL A 97 6.94 1.98 -6.57
C VAL A 97 6.91 3.25 -5.72
N PRO A 98 7.79 4.25 -5.93
CA PRO A 98 7.73 5.49 -5.16
C PRO A 98 6.40 6.24 -5.29
N ALA A 99 5.75 6.18 -6.46
CA ALA A 99 4.47 6.83 -6.67
C ALA A 99 3.37 6.21 -5.78
N THR A 100 3.28 4.87 -5.73
CA THR A 100 2.35 4.16 -4.83
C THR A 100 2.70 4.38 -3.37
N LEU A 101 3.99 4.38 -3.00
CA LEU A 101 4.45 4.68 -1.64
C LEU A 101 4.04 6.08 -1.19
N GLU A 102 4.24 7.10 -2.03
CA GLU A 102 3.88 8.49 -1.73
C GLU A 102 2.38 8.64 -1.50
N LEU A 103 1.55 8.07 -2.38
CA LEU A 103 0.10 8.09 -2.23
C LEU A 103 -0.36 7.35 -0.97
N SER A 104 0.20 6.18 -0.70
CA SER A 104 -0.13 5.37 0.49
C SER A 104 0.26 6.07 1.78
N LEU A 105 1.47 6.65 1.83
CA LEU A 105 1.93 7.42 2.99
C LEU A 105 1.09 8.66 3.22
N ALA A 106 0.72 9.40 2.17
CA ALA A 106 -0.16 10.56 2.29
C ALA A 106 -1.55 10.16 2.80
N ALA A 107 -2.11 9.07 2.30
CA ALA A 107 -3.38 8.54 2.80
C ALA A 107 -3.30 8.15 4.29
N LEU A 108 -2.21 7.53 4.74
CA LEU A 108 -1.98 7.19 6.14
C LEU A 108 -1.79 8.43 7.03
N LEU A 109 -1.07 9.44 6.54
CA LEU A 109 -0.89 10.72 7.25
C LEU A 109 -2.22 11.44 7.49
N ILE A 110 -3.22 11.21 6.65
CA ILE A 110 -4.59 11.69 6.84
C ILE A 110 -5.37 10.74 7.74
N ALA A 111 -5.33 9.44 7.43
CA ALA A 111 -6.18 8.44 8.08
C ALA A 111 -5.88 8.23 9.55
N VAL A 112 -4.59 8.19 9.93
CA VAL A 112 -4.20 7.89 11.31
C VAL A 112 -4.64 8.99 12.27
N PRO A 113 -4.30 10.28 12.06
CA PRO A 113 -4.73 11.34 12.96
C PRO A 113 -6.25 11.48 13.03
N LEU A 114 -6.94 11.45 11.88
CA LEU A 114 -8.40 11.59 11.83
C LEU A 114 -9.09 10.39 12.48
N GLY A 115 -8.64 9.18 12.19
CA GLY A 115 -9.20 7.96 12.78
C GLY A 115 -9.01 7.89 14.29
N LEU A 116 -7.81 8.24 14.78
CA LEU A 116 -7.53 8.32 16.22
C LEU A 116 -8.39 9.38 16.91
N ALA A 117 -8.44 10.59 16.35
CA ALA A 117 -9.22 11.69 16.92
C ALA A 117 -10.72 11.33 16.96
N ALA A 118 -11.28 10.82 15.86
CA ALA A 118 -12.68 10.41 15.80
C ALA A 118 -12.98 9.25 16.75
N GLY A 119 -12.12 8.23 16.83
CA GLY A 119 -12.30 7.08 17.72
C GLY A 119 -12.23 7.44 19.21
N VAL A 120 -11.25 8.26 19.61
CA VAL A 120 -11.13 8.76 20.97
C VAL A 120 -12.32 9.64 21.33
N ALA A 121 -12.71 10.57 20.44
CA ALA A 121 -13.86 11.44 20.65
C ALA A 121 -15.16 10.63 20.82
N ALA A 122 -15.40 9.66 19.96
CA ALA A 122 -16.58 8.79 20.03
C ALA A 122 -16.62 7.96 21.34
N ALA A 123 -15.47 7.49 21.82
CA ALA A 123 -15.39 6.74 23.08
C ALA A 123 -15.62 7.63 24.33
N VAL A 124 -15.04 8.83 24.31
CA VAL A 124 -15.14 9.79 25.43
C VAL A 124 -16.56 10.31 25.59
N TRP A 125 -17.25 10.64 24.50
CA TRP A 125 -18.63 11.11 24.51
C TRP A 125 -19.63 10.00 24.10
N LYS A 126 -19.42 8.79 24.64
CA LYS A 126 -20.25 7.62 24.38
C LYS A 126 -21.75 7.92 24.52
N GLY A 127 -22.55 7.55 23.51
CA GLY A 127 -24.00 7.75 23.47
C GLY A 127 -24.43 9.18 23.18
N GLY A 128 -23.49 10.12 23.02
CA GLY A 128 -23.76 11.50 22.63
C GLY A 128 -23.76 11.68 21.11
N TRP A 129 -24.11 12.89 20.65
CA TRP A 129 -24.17 13.22 19.23
C TRP A 129 -22.81 13.07 18.52
N ILE A 130 -21.68 13.31 19.23
CA ILE A 130 -20.33 13.11 18.71
C ILE A 130 -20.10 11.62 18.39
N ASP A 131 -20.49 10.72 19.29
CA ASP A 131 -20.38 9.27 19.08
C ASP A 131 -21.19 8.83 17.85
N TYR A 132 -22.44 9.28 17.76
CA TYR A 132 -23.29 8.96 16.61
C TYR A 132 -22.74 9.50 15.29
N THR A 133 -22.25 10.73 15.26
CA THR A 133 -21.67 11.34 14.04
C THR A 133 -20.40 10.61 13.61
N CYS A 134 -19.44 10.39 14.53
CA CYS A 134 -18.20 9.67 14.21
C CYS A 134 -18.46 8.23 13.73
N THR A 135 -19.40 7.53 14.39
CA THR A 135 -19.76 6.15 14.03
C THR A 135 -20.44 6.11 12.66
N THR A 136 -21.41 7.01 12.40
CA THR A 136 -22.10 7.10 11.10
C THR A 136 -21.12 7.48 10.00
N ALA A 137 -20.25 8.48 10.22
CA ALA A 137 -19.21 8.85 9.26
C ALA A 137 -18.26 7.68 8.96
N SER A 138 -17.88 6.89 9.97
CA SER A 138 -17.07 5.69 9.77
C SER A 138 -17.81 4.61 8.97
N LEU A 139 -19.10 4.43 9.18
CA LEU A 139 -19.90 3.49 8.39
C LEU A 139 -19.99 3.93 6.93
N LEU A 140 -20.26 5.20 6.68
CA LEU A 140 -20.28 5.77 5.32
C LEU A 140 -18.93 5.63 4.64
N GLY A 141 -17.82 5.91 5.35
CA GLY A 141 -16.46 5.81 4.82
C GLY A 141 -16.07 4.40 4.36
N VAL A 142 -16.64 3.34 4.97
CA VAL A 142 -16.43 1.96 4.51
C VAL A 142 -17.42 1.55 3.43
N SER A 143 -18.65 2.10 3.45
CA SER A 143 -19.72 1.69 2.54
C SER A 143 -19.58 2.30 1.14
N ILE A 144 -18.95 3.46 1.02
CA ILE A 144 -18.75 4.13 -0.26
C ILE A 144 -17.52 3.52 -0.95
N PRO A 145 -17.65 2.99 -2.18
CA PRO A 145 -16.48 2.52 -2.92
C PRO A 145 -15.47 3.65 -3.14
N VAL A 146 -14.19 3.39 -2.87
CA VAL A 146 -13.13 4.42 -2.92
C VAL A 146 -13.04 5.11 -4.29
N PHE A 147 -13.19 4.35 -5.37
CA PHE A 147 -13.18 4.91 -6.73
C PHE A 147 -14.35 5.87 -6.97
N PHE A 148 -15.55 5.53 -6.46
CA PHE A 148 -16.72 6.39 -6.57
C PHE A 148 -16.53 7.66 -5.75
N LEU A 149 -16.03 7.55 -4.52
CA LEU A 149 -15.64 8.70 -3.70
C LEU A 149 -14.64 9.59 -4.44
N GLY A 150 -13.64 9.00 -5.11
CA GLY A 150 -12.67 9.72 -5.93
C GLY A 150 -13.32 10.54 -7.05
N ILE A 151 -14.28 9.96 -7.77
CA ILE A 151 -15.04 10.67 -8.83
C ILE A 151 -15.85 11.83 -8.22
N CYS A 152 -16.53 11.59 -7.09
CA CYS A 152 -17.29 12.62 -6.40
C CYS A 152 -16.39 13.78 -5.92
N LEU A 153 -15.22 13.48 -5.37
CA LEU A 153 -14.26 14.50 -4.95
C LEU A 153 -13.74 15.34 -6.12
N ARG A 154 -13.41 14.71 -7.25
CA ARG A 154 -13.04 15.45 -8.47
C ARG A 154 -14.13 16.39 -8.95
N ALA A 155 -15.38 15.94 -8.90
CA ALA A 155 -16.53 16.77 -9.28
C ALA A 155 -16.81 17.91 -8.29
N ALA A 156 -16.62 17.66 -6.99
CA ALA A 156 -16.85 18.65 -5.93
C ALA A 156 -15.75 19.72 -5.84
N PHE A 157 -14.51 19.38 -6.24
CA PHE A 157 -13.35 20.27 -6.14
C PHE A 157 -12.67 20.51 -7.51
N PRO A 158 -13.37 21.16 -8.47
CA PRO A 158 -12.83 21.37 -9.83
C PRO A 158 -11.60 22.29 -9.87
N GLY A 159 -11.31 23.03 -8.80
CA GLY A 159 -10.11 23.86 -8.65
C GLY A 159 -8.84 23.09 -8.26
N LEU A 160 -8.95 21.78 -7.95
CA LEU A 160 -7.81 20.92 -7.69
C LEU A 160 -7.51 20.06 -8.93
N PRO A 161 -6.22 19.70 -9.14
CA PRO A 161 -5.83 18.89 -10.28
C PRO A 161 -6.58 17.54 -10.31
N PRO A 162 -7.07 17.12 -11.48
CA PRO A 162 -7.86 15.88 -11.58
C PRO A 162 -7.03 14.61 -11.58
N GLY A 163 -5.71 14.71 -11.72
CA GLY A 163 -4.81 13.55 -11.82
C GLY A 163 -3.35 13.92 -12.00
N PHE A 164 -2.50 12.92 -12.28
CA PHE A 164 -1.05 13.01 -12.36
C PHE A 164 -0.38 13.38 -11.02
N ARG A 165 0.96 13.55 -11.02
CA ARG A 165 1.73 13.91 -9.82
C ARG A 165 2.23 15.36 -9.83
N LEU A 166 2.38 15.93 -11.01
CA LEU A 166 2.78 17.31 -11.26
C LEU A 166 2.07 17.82 -12.51
N PRO A 167 2.00 19.16 -12.69
CA PRO A 167 1.49 19.76 -13.92
C PRO A 167 2.33 19.39 -15.12
N LEU A 168 1.72 19.35 -16.32
CA LEU A 168 2.41 19.00 -17.56
C LEU A 168 3.53 19.96 -17.97
N TRP A 169 3.54 21.19 -17.43
CA TRP A 169 4.61 22.17 -17.69
C TRP A 169 5.89 21.91 -16.88
N ALA A 170 5.83 21.04 -15.84
CA ALA A 170 6.97 20.71 -14.99
C ALA A 170 7.93 19.68 -15.63
N VAL A 171 8.24 19.86 -16.92
CA VAL A 171 9.03 18.90 -17.72
C VAL A 171 10.49 18.82 -17.24
N ASP A 172 11.00 19.92 -16.67
CA ASP A 172 12.41 20.02 -16.23
C ASP A 172 12.66 19.35 -14.87
N PHE A 173 11.61 18.84 -14.21
CA PHE A 173 11.75 18.22 -12.91
C PHE A 173 12.33 16.82 -13.03
N GLN A 174 13.50 16.62 -12.41
CA GLN A 174 14.16 15.32 -12.32
C GLN A 174 14.06 14.80 -10.88
N PRO A 175 13.25 13.76 -10.62
CA PRO A 175 13.13 13.19 -9.28
C PRO A 175 14.41 12.46 -8.87
N VAL A 176 14.80 12.57 -7.60
CA VAL A 176 15.97 11.90 -7.02
C VAL A 176 15.55 10.56 -6.38
N THR A 177 14.55 10.61 -5.49
CA THR A 177 14.03 9.43 -4.78
C THR A 177 12.79 8.86 -5.46
N GLY A 178 12.14 9.64 -6.32
CA GLY A 178 10.86 9.34 -6.92
C GLY A 178 9.65 9.69 -6.03
N LEU A 179 9.89 10.22 -4.82
CA LEU A 179 8.86 10.81 -3.95
C LEU A 179 8.78 12.32 -4.23
N TYR A 180 7.84 12.72 -5.08
CA TYR A 180 7.83 14.07 -5.65
C TYR A 180 7.67 15.17 -4.61
N VAL A 181 6.88 14.96 -3.56
CA VAL A 181 6.74 15.92 -2.46
C VAL A 181 8.07 16.11 -1.72
N LEU A 182 8.82 15.03 -1.47
CA LEU A 182 10.13 15.13 -0.82
C LEU A 182 11.20 15.68 -1.76
N ASP A 183 11.21 15.23 -3.02
CA ASP A 183 12.20 15.64 -4.00
C ASP A 183 12.09 17.13 -4.35
N THR A 184 10.87 17.65 -4.49
CA THR A 184 10.64 19.09 -4.73
C THR A 184 11.06 19.94 -3.54
N LEU A 185 10.78 19.47 -2.33
CA LEU A 185 11.22 20.15 -1.10
C LEU A 185 12.76 20.15 -0.97
N TRP A 186 13.38 18.98 -1.22
CA TRP A 186 14.85 18.84 -1.15
C TRP A 186 15.58 19.72 -2.18
N GLN A 187 15.01 19.83 -3.38
CA GLN A 187 15.59 20.67 -4.45
C GLN A 187 15.27 22.17 -4.29
N GLY A 188 14.55 22.57 -3.23
CA GLY A 188 14.15 23.96 -3.01
C GLY A 188 13.11 24.50 -4.01
N ARG A 189 12.46 23.61 -4.78
CA ARG A 189 11.43 23.97 -5.76
C ARG A 189 10.06 24.09 -5.08
N PHE A 190 9.87 25.14 -4.29
CA PHE A 190 8.63 25.38 -3.53
C PHE A 190 7.40 25.58 -4.43
N ASP A 191 7.58 26.07 -5.64
CA ASP A 191 6.57 26.15 -6.70
C ASP A 191 6.01 24.76 -7.01
N LEU A 192 6.87 23.79 -7.30
CA LEU A 192 6.50 22.41 -7.61
C LEU A 192 6.06 21.62 -6.37
N PHE A 193 6.61 21.96 -5.19
CA PHE A 193 6.16 21.35 -3.94
C PHE A 193 4.67 21.59 -3.67
N LEU A 194 4.22 22.83 -3.84
CA LEU A 194 2.80 23.16 -3.65
C LEU A 194 1.92 22.44 -4.69
N GLU A 195 2.38 22.39 -5.95
CA GLU A 195 1.66 21.66 -7.00
C GLU A 195 1.63 20.15 -6.73
N ALA A 196 2.74 19.54 -6.29
CA ALA A 196 2.77 18.13 -5.89
C ALA A 196 1.74 17.82 -4.78
N LEU A 197 1.64 18.69 -3.77
CA LEU A 197 0.63 18.56 -2.72
C LEU A 197 -0.81 18.72 -3.25
N ARG A 198 -1.04 19.64 -4.18
CA ARG A 198 -2.36 19.82 -4.81
C ARG A 198 -2.79 18.58 -5.59
N HIS A 199 -1.87 17.99 -6.36
CA HIS A 199 -2.12 16.76 -7.13
C HIS A 199 -2.35 15.55 -6.22
N LEU A 200 -1.67 15.49 -5.06
CA LEU A 200 -1.76 14.41 -4.09
C LEU A 200 -3.03 14.48 -3.22
N CYS A 201 -3.61 15.68 -3.04
CA CYS A 201 -4.68 15.94 -2.08
C CYS A 201 -5.91 15.07 -2.31
N LEU A 202 -6.52 15.12 -3.49
CA LEU A 202 -7.76 14.38 -3.77
C LEU A 202 -7.58 12.86 -3.75
N PRO A 203 -6.55 12.28 -4.42
CA PRO A 203 -6.33 10.84 -4.36
C PRO A 203 -6.01 10.35 -2.94
N ALA A 204 -5.23 11.10 -2.15
CA ALA A 204 -4.94 10.74 -0.77
C ALA A 204 -6.19 10.82 0.13
N LEU A 205 -7.05 11.82 -0.04
CA LEU A 205 -8.32 11.92 0.66
C LEU A 205 -9.26 10.75 0.33
N ALA A 206 -9.42 10.41 -0.94
CA ALA A 206 -10.24 9.28 -1.36
C ALA A 206 -9.70 7.97 -0.74
N LEU A 207 -8.40 7.74 -0.86
CA LEU A 207 -7.76 6.51 -0.40
C LEU A 207 -7.75 6.40 1.13
N SER A 208 -7.70 7.51 1.87
CA SER A 208 -7.70 7.53 3.33
C SER A 208 -9.06 7.15 3.96
N SER A 209 -10.16 7.15 3.22
CA SER A 209 -11.52 6.99 3.74
C SER A 209 -11.72 5.67 4.52
N ILE A 210 -11.37 4.54 3.93
CA ILE A 210 -11.49 3.21 4.56
C ILE A 210 -10.57 3.06 5.77
N PRO A 211 -9.25 3.35 5.68
CA PRO A 211 -8.36 3.31 6.83
C PRO A 211 -8.83 4.21 7.99
N THR A 212 -9.25 5.45 7.72
CA THR A 212 -9.78 6.36 8.73
C THR A 212 -10.96 5.74 9.48
N ALA A 213 -11.91 5.18 8.76
CA ALA A 213 -13.09 4.56 9.35
C ALA A 213 -12.77 3.34 10.21
N LEU A 214 -11.85 2.48 9.75
CA LEU A 214 -11.45 1.28 10.49
C LEU A 214 -10.62 1.64 11.73
N ILE A 215 -9.68 2.56 11.61
CA ILE A 215 -8.89 3.07 12.75
C ILE A 215 -9.81 3.71 13.79
N ALA A 216 -10.78 4.54 13.38
CA ALA A 216 -11.74 5.16 14.28
C ALA A 216 -12.57 4.12 15.03
N ARG A 217 -13.07 3.10 14.35
CA ARG A 217 -13.86 2.02 14.96
C ARG A 217 -13.08 1.21 15.98
N VAL A 218 -11.86 0.79 15.64
CA VAL A 218 -11.01 0.02 16.54
C VAL A 218 -10.58 0.88 17.72
N THR A 219 -10.20 2.14 17.49
CA THR A 219 -9.83 3.08 18.55
C THR A 219 -11.00 3.29 19.52
N ARG A 220 -12.21 3.51 18.99
CA ARG A 220 -13.41 3.64 19.84
C ARG A 220 -13.65 2.40 20.70
N ALA A 221 -13.62 1.21 20.10
CA ALA A 221 -13.85 -0.04 20.82
C ALA A 221 -12.82 -0.25 21.95
N SER A 222 -11.54 -0.14 21.63
CA SER A 222 -10.45 -0.32 22.60
C SER A 222 -10.47 0.74 23.70
N MET A 223 -10.76 1.99 23.36
CA MET A 223 -10.90 3.06 24.37
C MET A 223 -12.07 2.82 25.31
N LEU A 224 -13.23 2.37 24.82
CA LEU A 224 -14.39 2.07 25.65
C LEU A 224 -14.12 0.93 26.64
N GLU A 225 -13.42 -0.11 26.22
CA GLU A 225 -13.00 -1.22 27.07
C GLU A 225 -12.07 -0.73 28.20
N VAL A 226 -11.01 0.00 27.81
CA VAL A 226 -9.99 0.47 28.75
C VAL A 226 -10.54 1.52 29.73
N LEU A 227 -11.43 2.42 29.30
CA LEU A 227 -12.03 3.44 30.18
C LEU A 227 -12.91 2.83 31.29
N GLN A 228 -13.36 1.58 31.15
CA GLN A 228 -14.11 0.84 32.15
C GLN A 228 -13.23 0.01 33.10
N ALA A 229 -11.94 -0.10 32.83
CA ALA A 229 -11.01 -0.90 33.63
C ALA A 229 -10.78 -0.31 35.05
N ASP A 230 -10.55 -1.19 36.03
CA ASP A 230 -10.45 -0.81 37.44
C ASP A 230 -9.28 0.14 37.76
N TYR A 231 -8.17 0.03 37.01
CA TYR A 231 -7.04 0.95 37.20
C TYR A 231 -7.37 2.39 36.78
N VAL A 232 -8.25 2.59 35.78
CA VAL A 232 -8.73 3.92 35.39
C VAL A 232 -9.70 4.45 36.41
N ARG A 233 -10.58 3.59 36.97
CA ARG A 233 -11.47 3.96 38.11
C ARG A 233 -10.66 4.38 39.33
N THR A 234 -9.59 3.64 39.65
CA THR A 234 -8.67 3.96 40.73
C THR A 234 -7.97 5.31 40.52
N ALA A 235 -7.51 5.58 39.28
CA ALA A 235 -6.91 6.86 38.93
C ALA A 235 -7.91 8.02 39.12
N ARG A 236 -9.18 7.81 38.74
CA ARG A 236 -10.27 8.78 38.99
C ARG A 236 -10.51 9.01 40.46
N ALA A 237 -10.59 7.97 41.29
CA ALA A 237 -10.77 8.06 42.73
C ALA A 237 -9.62 8.81 43.42
N LYS A 238 -8.40 8.72 42.88
CA LYS A 238 -7.23 9.49 43.35
C LYS A 238 -7.17 10.93 42.84
N GLY A 239 -8.25 11.45 42.21
CA GLY A 239 -8.34 12.84 41.75
C GLY A 239 -7.61 13.15 40.44
N SER A 240 -7.30 12.13 39.62
CA SER A 240 -6.70 12.36 38.32
C SER A 240 -7.63 13.16 37.40
N SER A 241 -7.12 14.19 36.71
CA SER A 241 -7.90 14.99 35.76
C SER A 241 -8.36 14.13 34.58
N PHE A 242 -9.49 14.49 33.98
CA PHE A 242 -10.09 13.76 32.88
C PHE A 242 -9.12 13.58 31.67
N ALA A 243 -8.42 14.64 31.29
CA ALA A 243 -7.41 14.57 30.24
C ALA A 243 -6.28 13.56 30.57
N ARG A 244 -5.84 13.52 31.84
CA ARG A 244 -4.81 12.57 32.29
C ARG A 244 -5.34 11.13 32.30
N GLN A 245 -6.62 10.92 32.65
CA GLN A 245 -7.25 9.59 32.55
C GLN A 245 -7.24 9.08 31.08
N ILE A 246 -7.55 9.95 30.10
CA ILE A 246 -7.56 9.60 28.68
C ILE A 246 -6.13 9.34 28.18
N TRP A 247 -5.26 10.35 28.24
CA TRP A 247 -3.98 10.32 27.51
C TRP A 247 -2.88 9.54 28.22
N ARG A 248 -2.90 9.46 29.56
CA ARG A 248 -1.85 8.78 30.33
C ARG A 248 -2.24 7.39 30.80
N HIS A 249 -3.54 7.11 31.00
CA HIS A 249 -3.98 5.83 31.53
C HIS A 249 -4.74 4.98 30.52
N ALA A 250 -5.64 5.56 29.71
CA ALA A 250 -6.47 4.81 28.78
C ALA A 250 -5.78 4.60 27.42
N PHE A 251 -5.37 5.67 26.76
CA PHE A 251 -4.85 5.62 25.39
C PHE A 251 -3.63 4.71 25.21
N PRO A 252 -2.60 4.69 26.09
CA PRO A 252 -1.46 3.80 25.92
C PRO A 252 -1.83 2.32 25.93
N ASN A 253 -2.85 1.94 26.71
CA ASN A 253 -3.33 0.56 26.77
C ASN A 253 -4.25 0.20 25.58
N ALA A 254 -5.01 1.17 25.09
CA ALA A 254 -5.80 1.03 23.86
C ALA A 254 -4.95 1.04 22.58
N ALA A 255 -3.70 1.51 22.65
CA ALA A 255 -2.84 1.70 21.50
C ALA A 255 -2.43 0.39 20.80
N VAL A 256 -2.37 -0.75 21.53
CA VAL A 256 -1.92 -2.02 20.94
C VAL A 256 -2.85 -2.52 19.83
N PRO A 257 -4.18 -2.69 20.03
CA PRO A 257 -5.10 -3.04 18.95
C PRO A 257 -5.13 -1.99 17.82
N VAL A 258 -4.97 -0.71 18.20
CA VAL A 258 -4.94 0.39 17.21
C VAL A 258 -3.68 0.33 16.34
N ALA A 259 -2.51 0.05 16.91
CA ALA A 259 -1.29 -0.13 16.13
C ALA A 259 -1.40 -1.31 15.16
N ASN A 260 -2.05 -2.42 15.58
CA ASN A 260 -2.29 -3.56 14.72
C ASN A 260 -3.15 -3.22 13.51
N ILE A 261 -4.26 -2.47 13.69
CA ILE A 261 -5.10 -2.07 12.55
C ILE A 261 -4.38 -1.08 11.65
N ILE A 262 -3.59 -0.15 12.18
CA ILE A 262 -2.76 0.77 11.38
C ILE A 262 -1.77 -0.03 10.53
N GLY A 263 -1.08 -1.01 11.12
CA GLY A 263 -0.16 -1.89 10.39
C GLY A 263 -0.84 -2.66 9.26
N LEU A 264 -2.01 -3.26 9.53
CA LEU A 264 -2.79 -3.97 8.52
C LEU A 264 -3.21 -3.03 7.39
N GLN A 265 -3.72 -1.83 7.71
CA GLN A 265 -4.11 -0.84 6.70
C GLN A 265 -2.92 -0.36 5.87
N THR A 266 -1.75 -0.19 6.50
CA THR A 266 -0.52 0.17 5.77
C THR A 266 -0.17 -0.89 4.74
N GLY A 267 -0.22 -2.18 5.12
CA GLY A 267 0.02 -3.29 4.18
C GLY A 267 -0.96 -3.31 3.01
N LEU A 268 -2.25 -3.12 3.29
CA LEU A 268 -3.29 -3.08 2.25
C LEU A 268 -3.10 -1.90 1.29
N LEU A 269 -2.75 -0.72 1.78
CA LEU A 269 -2.48 0.45 0.93
C LEU A 269 -1.25 0.25 0.04
N LEU A 270 -0.20 -0.36 0.56
CA LEU A 270 1.03 -0.64 -0.18
C LEU A 270 0.85 -1.74 -1.24
N SER A 271 -0.11 -2.64 -1.07
CA SER A 271 -0.41 -3.67 -2.07
C SER A 271 -1.03 -3.10 -3.36
N GLY A 272 -1.35 -1.82 -3.36
CA GLY A 272 -1.78 -1.07 -4.53
C GLY A 272 -3.22 -0.55 -4.43
N ALA A 273 -3.33 0.73 -4.57
CA ALA A 273 -4.61 1.44 -4.66
C ALA A 273 -5.09 1.52 -6.11
N VAL A 274 -5.10 0.37 -6.83
CA VAL A 274 -5.32 0.26 -8.28
C VAL A 274 -6.45 1.16 -8.77
N LEU A 275 -7.62 1.08 -8.14
CA LEU A 275 -8.79 1.87 -8.55
C LEU A 275 -8.58 3.37 -8.34
N THR A 276 -7.95 3.77 -7.25
CA THR A 276 -7.61 5.17 -6.98
C THR A 276 -6.57 5.67 -7.97
N GLU A 277 -5.52 4.88 -8.21
CA GLU A 277 -4.48 5.21 -9.19
C GLU A 277 -5.07 5.36 -10.60
N THR A 278 -6.04 4.52 -10.98
CA THR A 278 -6.72 4.61 -12.27
C THR A 278 -7.62 5.85 -12.36
N VAL A 279 -8.43 6.14 -11.34
CA VAL A 279 -9.36 7.29 -11.33
C VAL A 279 -8.62 8.61 -11.41
N PHE A 280 -7.47 8.72 -10.76
CA PHE A 280 -6.66 9.94 -10.70
C PHE A 280 -5.49 9.94 -11.70
N ASP A 281 -5.44 8.97 -12.61
CA ASP A 281 -4.30 8.79 -13.54
C ASP A 281 -2.93 8.87 -12.84
N TRP A 282 -2.88 8.34 -11.62
CA TRP A 282 -1.68 8.29 -10.80
C TRP A 282 -0.75 7.21 -11.32
N PRO A 283 0.51 7.53 -11.67
CA PRO A 283 1.42 6.57 -12.30
C PRO A 283 1.99 5.57 -11.28
N GLY A 284 1.12 4.87 -10.57
CA GLY A 284 1.50 3.93 -9.53
C GLY A 284 1.71 2.50 -10.04
N LEU A 285 2.08 1.62 -9.09
CA LEU A 285 2.36 0.21 -9.32
C LEU A 285 1.09 -0.59 -9.67
N GLY A 286 -0.02 -0.30 -8.97
CA GLY A 286 -1.27 -1.01 -9.17
C GLY A 286 -1.86 -0.76 -10.56
N LYS A 287 -1.89 0.50 -11.01
CA LYS A 287 -2.30 0.86 -12.36
C LYS A 287 -1.41 0.19 -13.41
N TYR A 288 -0.09 0.20 -13.21
CA TYR A 288 0.87 -0.41 -14.12
C TYR A 288 0.62 -1.93 -14.31
N ILE A 289 0.32 -2.65 -13.22
CA ILE A 289 0.00 -4.08 -13.28
C ILE A 289 -1.32 -4.33 -14.04
N VAL A 290 -2.35 -3.51 -13.79
CA VAL A 290 -3.64 -3.68 -14.47
C VAL A 290 -3.55 -3.33 -15.95
N ASP A 291 -2.87 -2.25 -16.30
CA ASP A 291 -2.64 -1.87 -17.70
C ASP A 291 -1.90 -2.99 -18.44
N ALA A 292 -0.91 -3.63 -17.80
CA ALA A 292 -0.19 -4.78 -18.35
C ALA A 292 -1.08 -6.03 -18.49
N LEU A 293 -1.96 -6.27 -17.52
CA LEU A 293 -2.90 -7.41 -17.57
C LEU A 293 -3.87 -7.28 -18.76
N LEU A 294 -4.37 -6.08 -19.01
CA LEU A 294 -5.29 -5.80 -20.13
C LEU A 294 -4.66 -6.04 -21.51
N VAL A 295 -3.35 -5.90 -21.61
CA VAL A 295 -2.61 -6.16 -22.86
C VAL A 295 -1.89 -7.53 -22.85
N ASN A 296 -2.15 -8.39 -21.85
CA ASN A 296 -1.52 -9.70 -21.66
C ASN A 296 0.01 -9.66 -21.51
N ASP A 297 0.56 -8.58 -20.97
CA ASP A 297 1.99 -8.49 -20.65
C ASP A 297 2.30 -9.21 -19.33
N TYR A 298 2.40 -10.52 -19.41
CA TYR A 298 2.54 -11.38 -18.23
C TYR A 298 3.88 -11.21 -17.50
N VAL A 299 4.92 -10.74 -18.17
CA VAL A 299 6.20 -10.45 -17.51
C VAL A 299 6.04 -9.27 -16.55
N VAL A 300 5.38 -8.21 -16.98
CA VAL A 300 5.07 -7.05 -16.11
C VAL A 300 4.15 -7.44 -14.97
N VAL A 301 3.09 -8.22 -15.24
CA VAL A 301 2.15 -8.69 -14.19
C VAL A 301 2.88 -9.52 -13.14
N GLN A 302 3.74 -10.45 -13.57
CA GLN A 302 4.54 -11.28 -12.67
C GLN A 302 5.51 -10.44 -11.84
N ALA A 303 6.29 -9.57 -12.48
CA ALA A 303 7.27 -8.72 -11.81
C ALA A 303 6.60 -7.73 -10.84
N GLY A 304 5.51 -7.09 -11.24
CA GLY A 304 4.72 -6.21 -10.39
C GLY A 304 4.15 -6.93 -9.18
N GLY A 305 3.57 -8.11 -9.37
CA GLY A 305 3.05 -8.95 -8.28
C GLY A 305 4.15 -9.35 -7.27
N ILE A 306 5.35 -9.70 -7.76
CA ILE A 306 6.50 -10.02 -6.91
C ILE A 306 6.93 -8.80 -6.09
N VAL A 307 6.97 -7.61 -6.69
CA VAL A 307 7.31 -6.37 -5.99
C VAL A 307 6.27 -6.06 -4.91
N VAL A 308 4.97 -6.18 -5.22
CA VAL A 308 3.89 -6.02 -4.23
C VAL A 308 4.05 -7.00 -3.07
N ALA A 309 4.28 -8.29 -3.36
CA ALA A 309 4.50 -9.30 -2.32
C ALA A 309 5.73 -8.98 -1.46
N THR A 310 6.82 -8.55 -2.08
CA THR A 310 8.06 -8.15 -1.37
C THR A 310 7.81 -6.95 -0.46
N MET A 311 7.11 -5.92 -0.95
CA MET A 311 6.75 -4.74 -0.15
C MET A 311 5.86 -5.12 1.04
N PHE A 312 4.84 -5.94 0.82
CA PHE A 312 3.92 -6.39 1.87
C PHE A 312 4.64 -7.23 2.95
N ILE A 313 5.44 -8.20 2.53
CA ILE A 313 6.21 -9.06 3.44
C ILE A 313 7.27 -8.24 4.19
N GLY A 314 7.98 -7.36 3.50
CA GLY A 314 8.95 -6.45 4.09
C GLY A 314 8.34 -5.52 5.14
N LEU A 315 7.16 -4.96 4.85
CA LEU A 315 6.42 -4.14 5.81
C LEU A 315 6.00 -4.96 7.04
N ASN A 316 5.45 -6.16 6.86
CA ASN A 316 5.06 -7.01 7.99
C ASN A 316 6.26 -7.36 8.87
N LEU A 317 7.41 -7.67 8.25
CA LEU A 317 8.65 -7.88 9.00
C LEU A 317 9.06 -6.63 9.78
N LEU A 318 8.98 -5.45 9.16
CA LEU A 318 9.26 -4.17 9.82
C LEU A 318 8.32 -3.94 11.02
N LEU A 319 7.03 -4.19 10.85
CA LEU A 319 6.04 -4.07 11.93
C LEU A 319 6.31 -5.04 13.08
N ASP A 320 6.65 -6.29 12.78
CA ASP A 320 7.04 -7.27 13.79
C ASP A 320 8.26 -6.81 14.62
N LEU A 321 9.24 -6.18 13.96
CA LEU A 321 10.42 -5.61 14.62
C LEU A 321 10.05 -4.38 15.47
N ILE A 322 9.16 -3.53 15.01
CA ILE A 322 8.65 -2.37 15.76
C ILE A 322 7.89 -2.86 17.00
N TYR A 323 7.02 -3.87 16.88
CA TYR A 323 6.30 -4.44 18.02
C TYR A 323 7.24 -5.06 19.06
N LEU A 324 8.31 -5.72 18.62
CA LEU A 324 9.33 -6.24 19.53
C LEU A 324 10.04 -5.13 20.33
N TRP A 325 10.18 -3.96 19.72
CA TRP A 325 10.76 -2.78 20.38
C TRP A 325 9.77 -2.11 21.36
N LEU A 326 8.48 -2.03 21.00
CA LEU A 326 7.44 -1.40 21.78
C LEU A 326 6.97 -2.25 22.97
N ASP A 327 6.90 -3.58 22.82
CA ASP A 327 6.48 -4.52 23.89
C ASP A 327 7.58 -5.52 24.22
N PRO A 328 8.38 -5.24 25.26
CA PRO A 328 9.42 -6.14 25.73
C PRO A 328 8.93 -7.51 26.21
N ARG A 329 7.64 -7.66 26.53
CA ARG A 329 7.04 -8.92 27.00
C ARG A 329 7.02 -9.99 25.90
N LEU A 330 6.93 -9.57 24.65
CA LEU A 330 7.00 -10.47 23.49
C LEU A 330 8.38 -11.15 23.33
N ARG A 331 9.40 -10.68 24.06
CA ARG A 331 10.76 -11.26 24.06
C ARG A 331 10.84 -12.62 24.75
N HIS A 332 9.87 -12.96 25.59
CA HIS A 332 9.87 -14.16 26.42
C HIS A 332 8.87 -15.24 25.99
N VAL A 333 8.13 -15.01 24.88
CA VAL A 333 7.15 -15.95 24.32
C VAL A 333 7.77 -16.66 23.11
N SER A 334 8.95 -17.27 23.28
CA SER A 334 9.58 -18.09 22.24
C SER A 334 10.20 -19.35 22.85
#